data_9c1a8833e4ecbaddc64ff76884dbced5
#
_entry.id   9c1a8833e4ecbaddc64ff76884dbced5
#
_cell.length_a   1.000
_cell.length_b   1.000
_cell.length_c   1.000
_cell.angle_alpha   90.00
_cell.angle_beta   90.00
_cell.angle_gamma   90.00
#
_symmetry.space_group_name_H-M   'P 1'
#
loop_
_entity.id
_entity.type
_entity.pdbx_description
1 polymer ?
#
loop_
_entity_poly.entity_id
_entity_poly.type
_entity_poly.pdbx_seq_one_letter_code
_entity_poly.pdbx_strand_id
1 'polypeptide(L)'
;MLLALAGGVLLFQAHSLRDAPAARNHALTDAAATARVNGDVSNALGKVFSYTPDGTEATERSARAVLSGRAAEQYAQLFARVRADVRDQKVTLSTQAVRVGTVSLRGRTAHLLVFLDQTARRGTKKPTTSAAQLSVTAELRDDVWRIVDIKAR
;
A
#
# COMPACT_ATOMS: atom_id res chain seq x y z
N MET A 1 39.02 1.79 37.68
CA MET A 1 38.65 0.58 36.90
C MET A 1 37.12 0.38 36.81
N LEU A 2 36.34 0.50 37.87
CA LEU A 2 34.86 0.38 37.87
C LEU A 2 34.13 1.39 36.98
N LEU A 3 34.59 2.64 36.90
CA LEU A 3 33.98 3.69 36.04
C LEU A 3 34.14 3.41 34.53
N ALA A 4 35.27 2.79 34.13
CA ALA A 4 35.47 2.44 32.71
C ALA A 4 34.59 1.27 32.27
N LEU A 5 34.31 0.31 33.16
CA LEU A 5 33.36 -0.78 32.91
C LEU A 5 31.91 -0.28 32.83
N ALA A 6 31.52 0.62 33.73
CA ALA A 6 30.19 1.23 33.70
C ALA A 6 29.95 2.06 32.41
N GLY A 7 30.95 2.83 31.97
CA GLY A 7 30.92 3.57 30.71
C GLY A 7 30.80 2.68 29.48
N GLY A 8 31.54 1.56 29.44
CA GLY A 8 31.47 0.58 28.36
C GLY A 8 30.10 -0.09 28.24
N VAL A 9 29.48 -0.47 29.37
CA VAL A 9 28.14 -1.06 29.39
C VAL A 9 27.07 -0.06 28.92
N LEU A 10 27.15 1.21 29.34
CA LEU A 10 26.22 2.26 28.91
C LEU A 10 26.36 2.56 27.42
N LEU A 11 27.57 2.60 26.88
CA LEU A 11 27.82 2.79 25.45
C LEU A 11 27.29 1.61 24.63
N PHE A 12 27.48 0.37 25.10
CA PHE A 12 26.96 -0.83 24.45
C PHE A 12 25.43 -0.86 24.47
N GLN A 13 24.79 -0.52 25.58
CA GLN A 13 23.34 -0.43 25.67
C GLN A 13 22.79 0.71 24.79
N ALA A 14 23.44 1.87 24.74
CA ALA A 14 23.06 2.97 23.87
C ALA A 14 23.16 2.58 22.38
N HIS A 15 24.18 1.80 22.01
CA HIS A 15 24.33 1.31 20.64
C HIS A 15 23.24 0.29 20.28
N SER A 16 22.96 -0.66 21.18
CA SER A 16 21.91 -1.67 20.96
C SER A 16 20.51 -1.06 20.88
N LEU A 17 20.23 0.02 21.62
CA LEU A 17 18.96 0.73 21.55
C LEU A 17 18.80 1.50 20.23
N ARG A 18 19.87 2.07 19.68
CA ARG A 18 19.85 2.74 18.37
C ARG A 18 19.65 1.75 17.23
N ASP A 19 20.11 0.52 17.36
CA ASP A 19 19.97 -0.55 16.38
C ASP A 19 18.66 -1.35 16.54
N ALA A 20 17.87 -1.06 17.58
CA ALA A 20 16.58 -1.71 17.78
C ALA A 20 15.65 -1.47 16.58
N PRO A 21 14.90 -2.48 16.13
CA PRO A 21 13.96 -2.34 15.01
C PRO A 21 12.95 -1.20 15.19
N ALA A 22 12.58 -0.88 16.42
CA ALA A 22 11.71 0.24 16.76
C ALA A 22 12.36 1.61 16.50
N ALA A 23 13.67 1.75 16.77
CA ALA A 23 14.40 2.99 16.54
C ALA A 23 14.58 3.32 15.04
N ARG A 24 14.49 2.31 14.17
CA ARG A 24 14.56 2.49 12.70
C ARG A 24 13.18 2.73 12.07
N ASN A 25 12.12 2.71 12.85
CA ASN A 25 10.78 2.97 12.34
C ASN A 25 10.46 4.47 12.40
N HIS A 26 10.47 5.12 11.25
CA HIS A 26 10.20 6.54 11.11
C HIS A 26 8.71 6.89 10.94
N ALA A 27 7.80 5.91 11.02
CA ALA A 27 6.37 6.14 10.80
C ALA A 27 5.75 7.20 11.73
N LEU A 28 6.24 7.30 12.96
CA LEU A 28 5.78 8.29 13.95
C LEU A 28 6.67 9.53 14.06
N THR A 29 7.93 9.44 13.62
CA THR A 29 8.93 10.50 13.81
C THR A 29 9.14 11.36 12.56
N ASP A 30 8.77 10.86 11.38
CA ASP A 30 8.79 11.59 10.11
C ASP A 30 7.38 11.71 9.54
N ALA A 31 6.67 12.74 9.98
CA ALA A 31 5.29 12.99 9.58
C ALA A 31 5.17 13.30 8.07
N ALA A 32 6.16 13.97 7.49
CA ALA A 32 6.15 14.34 6.08
C ALA A 32 6.31 13.10 5.17
N ALA A 33 7.29 12.24 5.45
CA ALA A 33 7.49 11.00 4.71
C ALA A 33 6.30 10.04 4.89
N THR A 34 5.73 9.98 6.10
CA THR A 34 4.54 9.16 6.38
C THR A 34 3.32 9.67 5.62
N ALA A 35 3.07 10.98 5.58
CA ALA A 35 1.98 11.56 4.82
C ALA A 35 2.14 11.30 3.31
N ARG A 36 3.36 11.42 2.79
CA ARG A 36 3.67 11.16 1.38
C ARG A 36 3.37 9.71 1.01
N VAL A 37 3.88 8.72 1.74
CA VAL A 37 3.62 7.30 1.43
C VAL A 37 2.15 6.95 1.58
N ASN A 38 1.45 7.49 2.58
CA ASN A 38 0.01 7.30 2.74
C ASN A 38 -0.77 7.84 1.53
N GLY A 39 -0.45 9.03 1.05
CA GLY A 39 -1.06 9.64 -0.12
C GLY A 39 -0.80 8.86 -1.41
N ASP A 40 0.45 8.51 -1.67
CA ASP A 40 0.85 7.77 -2.87
C ASP A 40 0.19 6.38 -2.93
N VAL A 41 0.19 5.65 -1.81
CA VAL A 41 -0.44 4.32 -1.72
C VAL A 41 -1.97 4.42 -1.85
N SER A 42 -2.61 5.42 -1.22
CA SER A 42 -4.05 5.66 -1.37
C SER A 42 -4.45 5.90 -2.83
N ASN A 43 -3.72 6.78 -3.49
CA ASN A 43 -3.94 7.12 -4.90
C ASN A 43 -3.70 5.91 -5.82
N ALA A 44 -2.65 5.13 -5.54
CA ALA A 44 -2.33 3.92 -6.29
C ALA A 44 -3.46 2.89 -6.18
N LEU A 45 -3.94 2.58 -4.97
CA LEU A 45 -5.01 1.62 -4.74
C LEU A 45 -6.33 2.08 -5.38
N GLY A 46 -6.67 3.36 -5.26
CA GLY A 46 -7.84 3.94 -5.93
C GLY A 46 -7.80 3.74 -7.44
N LYS A 47 -6.65 3.98 -8.09
CA LYS A 47 -6.47 3.81 -9.53
C LYS A 47 -6.50 2.35 -9.97
N VAL A 48 -5.88 1.46 -9.19
CA VAL A 48 -5.74 0.02 -9.53
C VAL A 48 -7.05 -0.72 -9.35
N PHE A 49 -7.82 -0.39 -8.31
CA PHE A 49 -9.08 -1.07 -7.98
C PHE A 49 -10.33 -0.29 -8.43
N SER A 50 -10.18 0.72 -9.27
CA SER A 50 -11.33 1.39 -9.92
C SER A 50 -11.27 1.14 -11.43
N TYR A 51 -12.41 0.74 -12.00
CA TYR A 51 -12.52 0.50 -13.43
C TYR A 51 -13.93 0.71 -13.94
N THR A 52 -14.01 0.95 -15.25
CA THR A 52 -15.26 0.99 -16.02
C THR A 52 -15.18 -0.04 -17.15
N PRO A 53 -16.30 -0.42 -17.76
CA PRO A 53 -16.31 -1.38 -18.88
C PRO A 53 -15.36 -0.98 -20.03
N ASP A 54 -15.37 0.32 -20.36
CA ASP A 54 -14.56 0.88 -21.44
C ASP A 54 -13.16 1.32 -21.01
N GLY A 55 -12.90 1.37 -19.69
CA GLY A 55 -11.66 1.87 -19.07
C GLY A 55 -10.65 0.78 -18.68
N THR A 56 -10.89 -0.49 -19.01
CA THR A 56 -10.06 -1.61 -18.54
C THR A 56 -8.58 -1.49 -18.94
N GLU A 57 -8.29 -1.02 -20.15
CA GLU A 57 -6.90 -0.83 -20.60
C GLU A 57 -6.18 0.32 -19.87
N ALA A 58 -6.91 1.40 -19.56
CA ALA A 58 -6.37 2.52 -18.79
C ALA A 58 -6.04 2.07 -17.36
N THR A 59 -6.90 1.25 -16.76
CA THR A 59 -6.66 0.67 -15.44
C THR A 59 -5.44 -0.24 -15.43
N GLU A 60 -5.26 -1.08 -16.44
CA GLU A 60 -4.05 -1.92 -16.58
C GLU A 60 -2.77 -1.09 -16.73
N ARG A 61 -2.81 -0.01 -17.52
CA ARG A 61 -1.66 0.91 -17.64
C ARG A 61 -1.33 1.56 -16.30
N SER A 62 -2.34 2.00 -15.57
CA SER A 62 -2.18 2.58 -14.23
C SER A 62 -1.58 1.57 -13.26
N ALA A 63 -2.05 0.31 -13.30
CA ALA A 63 -1.51 -0.75 -12.46
C ALA A 63 -0.01 -0.99 -12.72
N ARG A 64 0.40 -1.06 -14.00
CA ARG A 64 1.83 -1.20 -14.36
C ARG A 64 2.70 -0.04 -13.89
N ALA A 65 2.14 1.15 -13.76
CA ALA A 65 2.87 2.33 -13.29
C ALA A 65 3.09 2.33 -11.77
N VAL A 66 2.16 1.76 -10.98
CA VAL A 66 2.16 1.87 -9.52
C VAL A 66 2.40 0.55 -8.79
N LEU A 67 2.25 -0.59 -9.47
CA LEU A 67 2.54 -1.92 -8.92
C LEU A 67 3.89 -2.43 -9.41
N SER A 68 4.55 -3.26 -8.60
CA SER A 68 5.74 -4.03 -8.99
C SER A 68 5.81 -5.32 -8.18
N GLY A 69 6.78 -6.21 -8.53
CA GLY A 69 6.96 -7.46 -7.83
C GLY A 69 5.69 -8.32 -7.77
N ARG A 70 5.47 -8.94 -6.63
CA ARG A 70 4.33 -9.85 -6.42
C ARG A 70 2.97 -9.18 -6.60
N ALA A 71 2.83 -7.91 -6.20
CA ALA A 71 1.58 -7.18 -6.38
C ALA A 71 1.21 -7.02 -7.86
N ALA A 72 2.17 -6.76 -8.73
CA ALA A 72 1.93 -6.65 -10.17
C ALA A 72 1.51 -7.99 -10.78
N GLU A 73 2.18 -9.09 -10.39
CA GLU A 73 1.86 -10.44 -10.87
C GLU A 73 0.46 -10.89 -10.44
N GLN A 74 0.15 -10.75 -9.15
CA GLN A 74 -1.17 -11.09 -8.59
C GLN A 74 -2.29 -10.28 -9.24
N TYR A 75 -2.06 -8.97 -9.44
CA TYR A 75 -3.01 -8.10 -10.10
C TYR A 75 -3.26 -8.52 -11.54
N ALA A 76 -2.21 -8.79 -12.32
CA ALA A 76 -2.33 -9.21 -13.70
C ALA A 76 -3.15 -10.50 -13.83
N GLN A 77 -2.89 -11.49 -12.96
CA GLN A 77 -3.65 -12.75 -12.93
C GLN A 77 -5.12 -12.54 -12.56
N LEU A 78 -5.40 -11.73 -11.55
CA LEU A 78 -6.76 -11.41 -11.13
C LEU A 78 -7.51 -10.66 -12.24
N PHE A 79 -6.90 -9.62 -12.79
CA PHE A 79 -7.55 -8.76 -13.77
C PHE A 79 -7.81 -9.47 -15.10
N ALA A 80 -6.91 -10.39 -15.51
CA ALA A 80 -7.12 -11.22 -16.69
C ALA A 80 -8.40 -12.07 -16.58
N ARG A 81 -8.75 -12.54 -15.38
CA ARG A 81 -9.96 -13.34 -15.12
C ARG A 81 -11.24 -12.49 -15.14
N VAL A 82 -11.19 -11.29 -14.58
CA VAL A 82 -12.39 -10.47 -14.40
C VAL A 82 -12.66 -9.50 -15.55
N ARG A 83 -11.69 -9.26 -16.43
CA ARG A 83 -11.79 -8.25 -17.50
C ARG A 83 -12.95 -8.52 -18.48
N ALA A 84 -13.20 -9.78 -18.83
CA ALA A 84 -14.33 -10.16 -19.66
C ALA A 84 -15.66 -9.87 -18.93
N ASP A 85 -15.79 -10.31 -17.69
CA ASP A 85 -16.99 -10.08 -16.88
C ASP A 85 -17.28 -8.59 -16.68
N VAL A 86 -16.25 -7.77 -16.51
CA VAL A 86 -16.39 -6.31 -16.38
C VAL A 86 -17.05 -5.71 -17.61
N ARG A 87 -16.65 -6.13 -18.81
CA ARG A 87 -17.23 -5.65 -20.08
C ARG A 87 -18.62 -6.20 -20.29
N ASP A 88 -18.80 -7.51 -20.17
CA ASP A 88 -20.04 -8.21 -20.49
C ASP A 88 -21.19 -7.82 -19.55
N GLN A 89 -20.89 -7.69 -18.27
CA GLN A 89 -21.87 -7.32 -17.24
C GLN A 89 -21.95 -5.80 -17.02
N LYS A 90 -21.20 -4.99 -17.77
CA LYS A 90 -21.11 -3.53 -17.64
C LYS A 90 -20.83 -3.10 -16.20
N VAL A 91 -19.80 -3.70 -15.60
CA VAL A 91 -19.43 -3.43 -14.21
C VAL A 91 -18.59 -2.16 -14.12
N THR A 92 -19.01 -1.22 -13.30
CA THR A 92 -18.22 -0.08 -12.85
C THR A 92 -17.88 -0.30 -11.39
N LEU A 93 -16.59 -0.25 -11.04
CA LEU A 93 -16.10 -0.29 -9.66
C LEU A 93 -15.40 1.02 -9.35
N SER A 94 -15.80 1.65 -8.26
CA SER A 94 -15.11 2.81 -7.66
C SER A 94 -14.56 2.39 -6.31
N THR A 95 -13.30 2.65 -6.08
CA THR A 95 -12.58 2.29 -4.84
C THR A 95 -11.91 3.53 -4.25
N GLN A 96 -12.09 3.73 -2.96
CA GLN A 96 -11.47 4.81 -2.20
C GLN A 96 -10.78 4.24 -0.95
N ALA A 97 -9.56 4.70 -0.69
CA ALA A 97 -8.91 4.45 0.59
C ALA A 97 -9.45 5.43 1.63
N VAL A 98 -10.26 4.94 2.56
CA VAL A 98 -10.92 5.76 3.59
C VAL A 98 -10.09 5.92 4.86
N ARG A 99 -9.19 4.97 5.13
CA ARG A 99 -8.21 5.04 6.21
C ARG A 99 -6.92 4.38 5.76
N VAL A 100 -5.82 5.04 6.03
CA VAL A 100 -4.47 4.52 5.78
C VAL A 100 -3.62 4.80 7.01
N GLY A 101 -2.96 3.77 7.50
CA GLY A 101 -2.01 3.87 8.60
C GLY A 101 -0.69 3.22 8.24
N THR A 102 0.41 3.96 8.31
CA THR A 102 1.75 3.41 8.18
C THR A 102 2.16 2.71 9.48
N VAL A 103 2.27 1.39 9.43
CA VAL A 103 2.71 0.56 10.56
C VAL A 103 4.22 0.69 10.76
N SER A 104 4.97 0.70 9.66
CA SER A 104 6.41 0.94 9.71
C SER A 104 6.90 1.64 8.44
N LEU A 105 7.85 2.55 8.63
CA LEU A 105 8.59 3.24 7.58
C LEU A 105 10.07 3.13 7.88
N ARG A 106 10.81 2.36 7.06
CA ARG A 106 12.23 2.08 7.26
C ARG A 106 12.98 2.28 5.94
N GLY A 107 13.77 3.33 5.88
CA GLY A 107 14.49 3.69 4.67
C GLY A 107 13.55 3.82 3.48
N ARG A 108 13.64 2.90 2.53
CA ARG A 108 12.86 2.90 1.29
C ARG A 108 11.68 1.92 1.29
N THR A 109 11.32 1.36 2.45
CA THR A 109 10.23 0.38 2.57
C THR A 109 9.21 0.83 3.61
N ALA A 110 7.94 0.76 3.24
CA ALA A 110 6.81 1.05 4.11
C ALA A 110 5.84 -0.15 4.18
N HIS A 111 5.34 -0.41 5.38
CA HIS A 111 4.23 -1.34 5.61
C HIS A 111 3.03 -0.56 6.09
N LEU A 112 1.89 -0.75 5.42
CA LEU A 112 0.67 0.01 5.67
C LEU A 112 -0.51 -0.91 5.90
N LEU A 113 -1.45 -0.44 6.71
CA LEU A 113 -2.80 -0.98 6.81
C LEU A 113 -3.75 -0.02 6.14
N VAL A 114 -4.56 -0.52 5.21
CA VAL A 114 -5.45 0.29 4.40
C VAL A 114 -6.87 -0.25 4.47
N PHE A 115 -7.82 0.65 4.69
CA PHE A 115 -9.25 0.35 4.61
C PHE A 115 -9.81 1.00 3.35
N LEU A 116 -10.49 0.20 2.54
CA LEU A 116 -11.09 0.61 1.29
C LEU A 116 -12.62 0.57 1.39
N ASP A 117 -13.26 1.58 0.86
CA ASP A 117 -14.68 1.54 0.48
C ASP A 117 -14.79 1.33 -1.03
N GLN A 118 -15.64 0.40 -1.42
CA GLN A 118 -15.86 0.04 -2.80
C GLN A 118 -17.34 0.15 -3.15
N THR A 119 -17.64 0.80 -4.27
CA THR A 119 -18.99 0.88 -4.82
C THR A 119 -19.01 0.24 -6.19
N ALA A 120 -19.74 -0.85 -6.33
CA ALA A 120 -19.92 -1.57 -7.59
C ALA A 120 -21.30 -1.31 -8.17
N ARG A 121 -21.37 -1.05 -9.49
CA ARG A 121 -22.62 -0.94 -10.27
C ARG A 121 -22.54 -1.89 -11.47
N ARG A 122 -23.62 -2.60 -11.74
CA ARG A 122 -23.77 -3.48 -12.90
C ARG A 122 -24.91 -2.97 -13.79
N GLY A 123 -24.55 -2.35 -14.92
CA GLY A 123 -25.51 -1.73 -15.82
C GLY A 123 -26.40 -0.72 -15.09
N THR A 124 -27.71 -0.89 -15.16
CA THR A 124 -28.73 -0.02 -14.52
C THR A 124 -29.13 -0.47 -13.11
N LYS A 125 -28.53 -1.55 -12.58
CA LYS A 125 -28.86 -2.06 -11.24
C LYS A 125 -28.43 -1.08 -10.16
N LYS A 126 -29.09 -1.17 -8.99
CA LYS A 126 -28.69 -0.38 -7.81
C LYS A 126 -27.23 -0.66 -7.44
N PRO A 127 -26.45 0.36 -7.09
CA PRO A 127 -25.09 0.16 -6.61
C PRO A 127 -25.07 -0.70 -5.34
N THR A 128 -24.01 -1.48 -5.20
CA THR A 128 -23.69 -2.21 -3.98
C THR A 128 -22.39 -1.67 -3.40
N THR A 129 -22.33 -1.54 -2.09
CA THR A 129 -21.13 -1.11 -1.37
C THR A 129 -20.51 -2.28 -0.60
N SER A 130 -19.20 -2.27 -0.50
CA SER A 130 -18.43 -3.23 0.29
C SER A 130 -17.20 -2.53 0.86
N ALA A 131 -16.69 -3.06 1.97
CA ALA A 131 -15.44 -2.62 2.56
C ALA A 131 -14.38 -3.72 2.41
N ALA A 132 -13.13 -3.33 2.29
CA ALA A 132 -12.00 -4.23 2.30
C ALA A 132 -10.88 -3.70 3.20
N GLN A 133 -10.14 -4.62 3.80
CA GLN A 133 -8.96 -4.30 4.60
C GLN A 133 -7.74 -4.97 3.96
N LEU A 134 -6.70 -4.18 3.74
CA LEU A 134 -5.48 -4.63 3.10
C LEU A 134 -4.26 -4.35 3.97
N SER A 135 -3.32 -5.31 4.01
CA SER A 135 -1.93 -5.04 4.34
C SER A 135 -1.16 -4.80 3.06
N VAL A 136 -0.46 -3.69 3.00
CA VAL A 136 0.28 -3.24 1.81
C VAL A 136 1.75 -3.08 2.16
N THR A 137 2.63 -3.58 1.31
CA THR A 137 4.05 -3.23 1.33
C THR A 137 4.35 -2.36 0.13
N ALA A 138 4.98 -1.20 0.37
CA ALA A 138 5.42 -0.28 -0.67
C ALA A 138 6.92 -0.04 -0.58
N GLU A 139 7.56 0.17 -1.73
CA GLU A 139 8.97 0.52 -1.86
C GLU A 139 9.13 1.83 -2.64
N LEU A 140 10.02 2.69 -2.14
CA LEU A 140 10.39 3.93 -2.81
C LEU A 140 11.43 3.62 -3.90
N ARG A 141 11.05 3.80 -5.16
CA ARG A 141 11.92 3.63 -6.34
C ARG A 141 11.81 4.86 -7.23
N ASP A 142 12.94 5.44 -7.59
CA ASP A 142 13.00 6.64 -8.44
C ASP A 142 12.03 7.74 -7.96
N ASP A 143 12.04 7.98 -6.65
CA ASP A 143 11.22 8.97 -5.94
C ASP A 143 9.69 8.70 -5.99
N VAL A 144 9.27 7.51 -6.40
CA VAL A 144 7.87 7.06 -6.46
C VAL A 144 7.67 5.85 -5.57
N TRP A 145 6.63 5.89 -4.72
CA TRP A 145 6.22 4.73 -3.95
C TRP A 145 5.47 3.73 -4.84
N ARG A 146 6.03 2.53 -4.99
CA ARG A 146 5.40 1.42 -5.72
C ARG A 146 4.93 0.35 -4.75
N ILE A 147 3.73 -0.14 -4.96
CA ILE A 147 3.19 -1.26 -4.16
C ILE A 147 3.82 -2.55 -4.67
N VAL A 148 4.48 -3.30 -3.78
CA VAL A 148 5.18 -4.55 -4.10
C VAL A 148 4.48 -5.80 -3.57
N ASP A 149 3.63 -5.66 -2.57
CA ASP A 149 2.82 -6.76 -2.01
C ASP A 149 1.48 -6.25 -1.47
N ILE A 150 0.41 -7.01 -1.70
CA ILE A 150 -0.94 -6.74 -1.20
C ILE A 150 -1.49 -8.04 -0.61
N LYS A 151 -2.02 -7.95 0.61
CA LYS A 151 -2.71 -9.07 1.27
C LYS A 151 -4.04 -8.59 1.81
N ALA A 152 -5.13 -9.27 1.43
CA ALA A 152 -6.44 -9.08 2.06
C ALA A 152 -6.41 -9.61 3.51
N ARG A 153 -7.16 -8.94 4.37
CA ARG A 153 -7.29 -9.27 5.81
C ARG A 153 -8.73 -9.64 6.14
#